data_b9355caea8d3718234aae8f3a2212ceb
#
_entry.id   b9355caea8d3718234aae8f3a2212ceb
#
_cell.length_a   1.000
_cell.length_b   1.000
_cell.length_c   1.000
_cell.angle_alpha   90.00
_cell.angle_beta   90.00
_cell.angle_gamma   90.00
#
_symmetry.space_group_name_H-M   'P 1'
#
loop_
_entity.id
_entity.type
_entity.pdbx_description
1 polymer ?
#
loop_
_entity_poly.entity_id
_entity_poly.type
_entity_poly.pdbx_seq_one_letter_code
_entity_poly.pdbx_strand_id
1 'polypeptide(L)'
;MDTNNVDMTGKVCLITGGNSGIGKATAMGLAKVNASVVIVSRDKDKGEATLIEMRAKTGNRNLDAMTADLSSQDSVRELAHDFKARYKKLHVLVNNAGIFLPKRVQTVDGLEATFATNHLGHFLLTNLLLDVLKASAPSRIINLSSSAHYGTEMDFEIFRARRSTAGTMPTVSQNWPTFSSPIS
;
A
#
# COMPACT_ATOMS: atom_id res chain seq x y z
N MET A 1 -7.08 -23.55 6.58
CA MET A 1 -8.43 -23.05 6.28
C MET A 1 -8.69 -23.34 4.82
N ASP A 2 -9.73 -24.07 4.54
CA ASP A 2 -10.12 -24.41 3.18
C ASP A 2 -10.68 -23.15 2.51
N THR A 3 -9.96 -22.57 1.56
CA THR A 3 -10.35 -21.35 0.84
C THR A 3 -11.40 -21.60 -0.23
N ASN A 4 -11.78 -22.88 -0.43
CA ASN A 4 -12.68 -23.30 -1.50
C ASN A 4 -14.12 -22.85 -1.34
N ASN A 5 -14.48 -22.21 -0.21
CA ASN A 5 -15.85 -21.80 0.07
C ASN A 5 -16.01 -20.31 0.40
N VAL A 6 -14.99 -19.47 0.10
CA VAL A 6 -15.07 -18.02 0.32
C VAL A 6 -15.52 -17.35 -0.96
N ASP A 7 -16.66 -16.70 -0.95
CA ASP A 7 -17.13 -15.83 -2.04
C ASP A 7 -17.15 -14.38 -1.56
N MET A 8 -16.47 -13.52 -2.31
CA MET A 8 -16.39 -12.07 -2.06
C MET A 8 -17.15 -11.25 -3.12
N THR A 9 -18.11 -11.85 -3.80
CA THR A 9 -18.97 -11.14 -4.76
C THR A 9 -19.61 -9.91 -4.11
N GLY A 10 -19.50 -8.76 -4.78
CA GLY A 10 -19.99 -7.47 -4.28
C GLY A 10 -19.14 -6.80 -3.21
N LYS A 11 -18.02 -7.41 -2.80
CA LYS A 11 -17.05 -6.79 -1.88
C LYS A 11 -16.00 -6.02 -2.67
N VAL A 12 -15.78 -4.75 -2.31
CA VAL A 12 -14.75 -3.89 -2.92
C VAL A 12 -13.51 -3.90 -2.03
N CYS A 13 -12.38 -4.17 -2.65
CA CYS A 13 -11.06 -4.24 -2.00
C CYS A 13 -10.11 -3.24 -2.67
N LEU A 14 -9.42 -2.42 -1.89
CA LEU A 14 -8.36 -1.50 -2.36
C LEU A 14 -7.02 -1.96 -1.81
N ILE A 15 -6.04 -2.17 -2.70
CA ILE A 15 -4.71 -2.68 -2.33
C ILE A 15 -3.63 -1.72 -2.83
N THR A 16 -2.89 -1.09 -1.91
CA THR A 16 -1.73 -0.28 -2.27
C THR A 16 -0.54 -1.15 -2.64
N GLY A 17 0.20 -0.77 -3.69
CA GLY A 17 1.31 -1.59 -4.20
C GLY A 17 0.86 -2.92 -4.79
N GLY A 18 -0.36 -2.97 -5.34
CA GLY A 18 -0.99 -4.20 -5.86
C GLY A 18 -0.41 -4.70 -7.19
N ASN A 19 0.57 -4.03 -7.75
CA ASN A 19 1.18 -4.38 -9.04
C ASN A 19 2.39 -5.32 -8.93
N SER A 20 2.88 -5.66 -7.73
CA SER A 20 4.04 -6.52 -7.53
C SER A 20 4.03 -7.24 -6.18
N GLY A 21 4.88 -8.25 -6.03
CA GLY A 21 5.16 -8.92 -4.75
C GLY A 21 3.90 -9.40 -4.02
N ILE A 22 3.87 -9.18 -2.71
CA ILE A 22 2.79 -9.59 -1.80
C ILE A 22 1.47 -8.91 -2.19
N GLY A 23 1.49 -7.61 -2.52
CA GLY A 23 0.30 -6.89 -2.93
C GLY A 23 -0.37 -7.49 -4.16
N LYS A 24 0.41 -7.87 -5.19
CA LYS A 24 -0.11 -8.54 -6.39
C LYS A 24 -0.66 -9.93 -6.06
N ALA A 25 0.05 -10.70 -5.23
CA ALA A 25 -0.43 -12.02 -4.81
C ALA A 25 -1.75 -11.92 -4.03
N THR A 26 -1.87 -10.95 -3.12
CA THR A 26 -3.09 -10.65 -2.39
C THR A 26 -4.23 -10.24 -3.33
N ALA A 27 -3.97 -9.32 -4.26
CA ALA A 27 -4.96 -8.87 -5.25
C ALA A 27 -5.44 -10.05 -6.12
N MET A 28 -4.53 -10.92 -6.55
CA MET A 28 -4.84 -12.12 -7.32
C MET A 28 -5.71 -13.10 -6.50
N GLY A 29 -5.39 -13.31 -5.21
CA GLY A 29 -6.18 -14.16 -4.31
C GLY A 29 -7.61 -13.64 -4.14
N LEU A 30 -7.77 -12.34 -3.92
CA LEU A 30 -9.09 -11.70 -3.79
C LEU A 30 -9.86 -11.74 -5.11
N ALA A 31 -9.19 -11.58 -6.25
CA ALA A 31 -9.82 -11.69 -7.56
C ALA A 31 -10.35 -13.09 -7.85
N LYS A 32 -9.65 -14.15 -7.41
CA LYS A 32 -10.09 -15.55 -7.56
C LYS A 32 -11.36 -15.89 -6.78
N VAL A 33 -11.62 -15.17 -5.71
CA VAL A 33 -12.84 -15.32 -4.89
C VAL A 33 -13.90 -14.25 -5.22
N ASN A 34 -13.88 -13.73 -6.43
CA ASN A 34 -14.87 -12.82 -7.04
C ASN A 34 -14.96 -11.42 -6.40
N ALA A 35 -13.97 -10.97 -5.63
CA ALA A 35 -13.96 -9.59 -5.14
C ALA A 35 -13.83 -8.58 -6.30
N SER A 36 -14.41 -7.40 -6.13
CA SER A 36 -14.04 -6.23 -6.94
C SER A 36 -12.73 -5.68 -6.38
N VAL A 37 -11.65 -5.77 -7.18
CA VAL A 37 -10.31 -5.43 -6.73
C VAL A 37 -9.78 -4.19 -7.43
N VAL A 38 -9.42 -3.19 -6.64
CA VAL A 38 -8.74 -1.98 -7.10
C VAL A 38 -7.30 -2.02 -6.60
N ILE A 39 -6.36 -2.07 -7.53
CA ILE A 39 -4.94 -1.97 -7.18
C ILE A 39 -4.46 -0.53 -7.32
N VAL A 40 -3.59 -0.10 -6.40
CA VAL A 40 -2.90 1.18 -6.51
C VAL A 40 -1.45 0.94 -6.88
N SER A 41 -0.98 1.58 -7.93
CA SER A 41 0.40 1.54 -8.42
C SER A 41 0.92 2.95 -8.63
N ARG A 42 2.20 3.20 -8.35
CA ARG A 42 2.85 4.46 -8.70
C ARG A 42 3.07 4.61 -10.22
N ASP A 43 3.19 3.48 -10.90
CA ASP A 43 3.44 3.38 -12.33
C ASP A 43 2.15 2.87 -13.00
N LYS A 44 1.56 3.70 -13.87
CA LYS A 44 0.31 3.41 -14.55
C LYS A 44 0.41 2.18 -15.45
N ASP A 45 1.48 2.09 -16.23
CA ASP A 45 1.66 1.01 -17.22
C ASP A 45 1.83 -0.35 -16.52
N LYS A 46 2.55 -0.37 -15.40
CA LYS A 46 2.66 -1.58 -14.56
C LYS A 46 1.33 -1.95 -13.91
N GLY A 47 0.52 -0.99 -13.51
CA GLY A 47 -0.82 -1.22 -13.02
C GLY A 47 -1.69 -1.90 -14.08
N GLU A 48 -1.76 -1.33 -15.27
CA GLU A 48 -2.53 -1.85 -16.40
C GLU A 48 -2.06 -3.25 -16.83
N ALA A 49 -0.75 -3.47 -16.97
CA ALA A 49 -0.19 -4.79 -17.28
C ALA A 49 -0.59 -5.84 -16.24
N THR A 50 -0.60 -5.45 -14.96
CA THR A 50 -1.04 -6.32 -13.86
C THR A 50 -2.51 -6.69 -13.99
N LEU A 51 -3.39 -5.76 -14.36
CA LEU A 51 -4.81 -6.04 -14.57
C LEU A 51 -5.02 -7.04 -15.72
N ILE A 52 -4.30 -6.89 -16.82
CA ILE A 52 -4.36 -7.81 -17.95
C ILE A 52 -4.03 -9.23 -17.49
N GLU A 53 -2.93 -9.39 -16.75
CA GLU A 53 -2.52 -10.68 -16.21
C GLU A 53 -3.56 -11.25 -15.23
N MET A 54 -4.09 -10.42 -14.33
CA MET A 54 -5.10 -10.83 -13.36
C MET A 54 -6.38 -11.30 -14.03
N ARG A 55 -6.86 -10.57 -15.04
CA ARG A 55 -8.05 -10.96 -15.82
C ARG A 55 -7.85 -12.29 -16.52
N ALA A 56 -6.69 -12.48 -17.14
CA ALA A 56 -6.36 -13.74 -17.84
C ALA A 56 -6.31 -14.94 -16.88
N LYS A 57 -5.77 -14.76 -15.67
CA LYS A 57 -5.58 -15.86 -14.71
C LYS A 57 -6.80 -16.17 -13.84
N THR A 58 -7.69 -15.20 -13.63
CA THR A 58 -8.84 -15.35 -12.72
C THR A 58 -10.19 -15.37 -13.41
N GLY A 59 -10.27 -14.87 -14.65
CA GLY A 59 -11.55 -14.65 -15.34
C GLY A 59 -12.35 -13.48 -14.76
N ASN A 60 -11.92 -12.89 -13.64
CA ASN A 60 -12.63 -11.79 -12.99
C ASN A 60 -12.49 -10.51 -13.80
N ARG A 61 -13.62 -9.86 -14.08
CA ARG A 61 -13.65 -8.59 -14.84
C ARG A 61 -13.79 -7.36 -13.94
N ASN A 62 -14.08 -7.55 -12.65
CA ASN A 62 -14.25 -6.47 -11.68
C ASN A 62 -12.89 -6.04 -11.09
N LEU A 63 -11.97 -5.68 -11.98
CA LEU A 63 -10.60 -5.30 -11.64
C LEU A 63 -10.30 -3.92 -12.21
N ASP A 64 -9.73 -3.04 -11.39
CA ASP A 64 -9.34 -1.68 -11.76
C ASP A 64 -7.95 -1.33 -11.21
N ALA A 65 -7.29 -0.37 -11.84
CA ALA A 65 -6.04 0.21 -11.37
C ALA A 65 -6.17 1.72 -11.21
N MET A 66 -5.65 2.22 -10.11
CA MET A 66 -5.51 3.64 -9.84
C MET A 66 -4.03 3.98 -9.67
N THR A 67 -3.66 5.18 -10.09
CA THR A 67 -2.26 5.63 -9.98
C THR A 67 -2.13 6.61 -8.84
N ALA A 68 -1.17 6.37 -7.93
CA ALA A 68 -0.84 7.31 -6.87
C ALA A 68 0.59 7.10 -6.35
N ASP A 69 1.24 8.18 -5.96
CA ASP A 69 2.48 8.18 -5.19
C ASP A 69 2.16 8.43 -3.72
N LEU A 70 2.32 7.38 -2.89
CA LEU A 70 2.04 7.48 -1.45
C LEU A 70 3.06 8.35 -0.70
N SER A 71 4.16 8.73 -1.32
CA SER A 71 5.12 9.67 -0.75
C SER A 71 4.68 11.14 -0.87
N SER A 72 3.63 11.43 -1.65
CA SER A 72 3.04 12.76 -1.86
C SER A 72 1.64 12.81 -1.24
N GLN A 73 1.44 13.76 -0.31
CA GLN A 73 0.14 13.94 0.35
C GLN A 73 -0.96 14.33 -0.63
N ASP A 74 -0.65 15.19 -1.62
CA ASP A 74 -1.62 15.60 -2.63
C ASP A 74 -2.04 14.40 -3.50
N SER A 75 -1.10 13.58 -3.93
CA SER A 75 -1.41 12.36 -4.69
C SER A 75 -2.29 11.37 -3.88
N VAL A 76 -2.08 11.26 -2.57
CA VAL A 76 -2.94 10.45 -1.68
C VAL A 76 -4.35 11.04 -1.57
N ARG A 77 -4.49 12.38 -1.50
CA ARG A 77 -5.79 13.05 -1.47
C ARG A 77 -6.56 12.87 -2.77
N GLU A 78 -5.88 13.01 -3.91
CA GLU A 78 -6.45 12.75 -5.23
C GLU A 78 -6.92 11.30 -5.36
N LEU A 79 -6.09 10.34 -4.96
CA LEU A 79 -6.46 8.92 -4.93
C LEU A 79 -7.74 8.67 -4.13
N ALA A 80 -7.82 9.24 -2.92
CA ALA A 80 -9.00 9.05 -2.07
C ALA A 80 -10.25 9.72 -2.65
N HIS A 81 -10.11 10.90 -3.26
CA HIS A 81 -11.18 11.61 -3.96
C HIS A 81 -11.70 10.78 -5.12
N ASP A 82 -10.82 10.35 -6.01
CA ASP A 82 -11.15 9.58 -7.21
C ASP A 82 -11.74 8.20 -6.86
N PHE A 83 -11.22 7.57 -5.81
CA PHE A 83 -11.80 6.32 -5.31
C PHE A 83 -13.24 6.53 -4.87
N LYS A 84 -13.52 7.56 -4.05
CA LYS A 84 -14.89 7.87 -3.58
C LYS A 84 -15.83 8.31 -4.70
N ALA A 85 -15.33 8.91 -5.76
CA ALA A 85 -16.11 9.26 -6.94
C ALA A 85 -16.60 8.00 -7.69
N ARG A 86 -15.72 6.99 -7.84
CA ARG A 86 -16.00 5.76 -8.57
C ARG A 86 -16.68 4.68 -7.72
N TYR A 87 -16.27 4.55 -6.45
CA TYR A 87 -16.68 3.47 -5.55
C TYR A 87 -17.42 4.02 -4.34
N LYS A 88 -18.66 3.56 -4.15
CA LYS A 88 -19.50 3.95 -2.99
C LYS A 88 -19.30 3.04 -1.78
N LYS A 89 -18.52 1.96 -1.93
CA LYS A 89 -18.24 0.98 -0.89
C LYS A 89 -16.75 0.63 -0.86
N LEU A 90 -16.24 0.36 0.33
CA LEU A 90 -14.89 -0.18 0.56
C LEU A 90 -14.96 -1.17 1.72
N HIS A 91 -14.84 -2.46 1.41
CA HIS A 91 -14.95 -3.51 2.43
C HIS A 91 -13.59 -3.94 2.98
N VAL A 92 -12.54 -3.83 2.15
CA VAL A 92 -11.18 -4.19 2.56
C VAL A 92 -10.20 -3.15 2.04
N LEU A 93 -9.46 -2.52 2.94
CA LEU A 93 -8.30 -1.69 2.62
C LEU A 93 -7.03 -2.44 3.02
N VAL A 94 -6.16 -2.70 2.05
CA VAL A 94 -4.86 -3.34 2.28
C VAL A 94 -3.75 -2.31 2.07
N ASN A 95 -3.20 -1.82 3.16
CA ASN A 95 -2.04 -0.94 3.21
C ASN A 95 -0.77 -1.79 3.09
N ASN A 96 -0.35 -2.06 1.83
CA ASN A 96 0.74 -2.98 1.53
C ASN A 96 1.94 -2.28 0.88
N ALA A 97 1.74 -1.18 0.16
CA ALA A 97 2.85 -0.51 -0.50
C ALA A 97 3.98 -0.18 0.48
N GLY A 98 5.21 -0.40 0.04
CA GLY A 98 6.38 -0.08 0.83
C GLY A 98 7.61 0.05 -0.04
N ILE A 99 8.52 0.90 0.42
CA ILE A 99 9.84 1.08 -0.18
C ILE A 99 10.90 0.95 0.90
N PHE A 100 12.09 0.60 0.47
CA PHE A 100 13.29 0.67 1.26
C PHE A 100 14.36 1.44 0.47
N LEU A 101 14.83 2.53 1.03
CA LEU A 101 15.87 3.37 0.42
C LEU A 101 17.10 3.34 1.31
N PRO A 102 18.29 2.96 0.78
CA PRO A 102 19.53 2.88 1.56
C PRO A 102 20.09 4.25 1.96
N LYS A 103 19.59 5.32 1.34
CA LYS A 103 19.95 6.71 1.63
C LYS A 103 18.68 7.50 1.90
N ARG A 104 18.80 8.49 2.78
CA ARG A 104 17.71 9.42 3.04
C ARG A 104 17.37 10.21 1.78
N VAL A 105 16.12 10.13 1.36
CA VAL A 105 15.55 10.90 0.26
C VAL A 105 14.40 11.73 0.83
N GLN A 106 14.29 12.97 0.40
CA GLN A 106 13.22 13.86 0.81
C GLN A 106 12.13 13.88 -0.26
N THR A 107 10.88 13.80 0.18
CA THR A 107 9.70 13.91 -0.70
C THR A 107 9.42 15.37 -1.07
N VAL A 108 8.45 15.56 -1.99
CA VAL A 108 7.94 16.90 -2.35
C VAL A 108 7.35 17.65 -1.16
N ASP A 109 6.87 16.92 -0.15
CA ASP A 109 6.32 17.47 1.10
C ASP A 109 7.39 17.74 2.17
N GLY A 110 8.67 17.53 1.85
CA GLY A 110 9.76 17.73 2.79
C GLY A 110 9.93 16.61 3.83
N LEU A 111 9.28 15.47 3.65
CA LEU A 111 9.31 14.33 4.56
C LEU A 111 10.39 13.32 4.15
N GLU A 112 10.81 12.43 5.07
CA GLU A 112 11.66 11.30 4.70
C GLU A 112 10.82 10.29 3.89
N ALA A 113 11.36 9.86 2.72
CA ALA A 113 10.58 9.15 1.71
C ALA A 113 10.10 7.75 2.15
N THR A 114 10.93 7.01 2.91
CA THR A 114 10.53 5.68 3.41
C THR A 114 9.41 5.81 4.42
N PHE A 115 9.53 6.73 5.37
CA PHE A 115 8.49 6.99 6.38
C PHE A 115 7.23 7.57 5.74
N ALA A 116 7.38 8.50 4.79
CA ALA A 116 6.25 9.08 4.06
C ALA A 116 5.44 8.00 3.32
N THR A 117 6.12 7.11 2.59
CA THR A 117 5.45 6.06 1.82
C THR A 117 4.86 4.96 2.70
N ASN A 118 5.70 4.41 3.62
CA ASN A 118 5.34 3.18 4.36
C ASN A 118 4.36 3.44 5.51
N HIS A 119 4.34 4.68 6.02
CA HIS A 119 3.50 5.02 7.18
C HIS A 119 2.54 6.17 6.91
N LEU A 120 3.04 7.38 6.63
CA LEU A 120 2.21 8.57 6.58
C LEU A 120 1.19 8.53 5.42
N GLY A 121 1.59 8.03 4.25
CA GLY A 121 0.70 7.88 3.09
C GLY A 121 -0.46 6.93 3.40
N HIS A 122 -0.20 5.79 4.04
CA HIS A 122 -1.24 4.85 4.46
C HIS A 122 -2.12 5.42 5.58
N PHE A 123 -1.52 6.13 6.54
CA PHE A 123 -2.27 6.80 7.60
C PHE A 123 -3.25 7.83 6.99
N LEU A 124 -2.76 8.67 6.09
CA LEU A 124 -3.58 9.69 5.43
C LEU A 124 -4.69 9.03 4.58
N LEU A 125 -4.34 8.04 3.73
CA LEU A 125 -5.32 7.33 2.89
C LEU A 125 -6.41 6.68 3.72
N THR A 126 -6.04 6.00 4.81
CA THR A 126 -6.99 5.35 5.72
C THR A 126 -7.97 6.35 6.32
N ASN A 127 -7.48 7.50 6.81
CA ASN A 127 -8.34 8.53 7.38
C ASN A 127 -9.28 9.15 6.33
N LEU A 128 -8.80 9.39 5.11
CA LEU A 128 -9.60 9.94 4.02
C LEU A 128 -10.69 8.97 3.51
N LEU A 129 -10.50 7.65 3.69
CA LEU A 129 -11.46 6.62 3.29
C LEU A 129 -12.28 6.06 4.47
N LEU A 130 -12.11 6.59 5.67
CA LEU A 130 -12.73 6.05 6.88
C LEU A 130 -14.26 6.11 6.86
N ASP A 131 -14.82 7.14 6.25
CA ASP A 131 -16.27 7.30 6.06
C ASP A 131 -16.86 6.17 5.20
N VAL A 132 -16.23 5.88 4.06
CA VAL A 132 -16.65 4.81 3.15
C VAL A 132 -16.45 3.43 3.78
N LEU A 133 -15.35 3.23 4.52
CA LEU A 133 -15.10 2.00 5.27
C LEU A 133 -16.20 1.76 6.32
N LYS A 134 -16.52 2.79 7.13
CA LYS A 134 -17.59 2.69 8.14
C LYS A 134 -18.95 2.42 7.51
N ALA A 135 -19.27 3.09 6.41
CA ALA A 135 -20.54 2.91 5.69
C ALA A 135 -20.64 1.53 4.99
N SER A 136 -19.52 0.84 4.81
CA SER A 136 -19.45 -0.49 4.19
C SER A 136 -19.34 -1.63 5.20
N ALA A 137 -19.58 -1.38 6.47
CA ALA A 137 -19.44 -2.40 7.52
C ALA A 137 -20.28 -3.67 7.21
N PRO A 138 -19.73 -4.88 7.49
CA PRO A 138 -18.44 -5.12 8.09
C PRO A 138 -17.30 -4.90 7.11
N SER A 139 -16.32 -4.07 7.50
CA SER A 139 -15.13 -3.76 6.72
C SER A 139 -13.85 -4.04 7.50
N ARG A 140 -12.71 -4.10 6.80
CA ARG A 140 -11.39 -4.40 7.41
C ARG A 140 -10.30 -3.50 6.84
N ILE A 141 -9.39 -3.09 7.71
CA ILE A 141 -8.13 -2.45 7.36
C ILE A 141 -7.02 -3.44 7.70
N ILE A 142 -6.16 -3.73 6.73
CA ILE A 142 -5.03 -4.65 6.87
C ILE A 142 -3.76 -3.84 6.60
N ASN A 143 -2.90 -3.72 7.61
CA ASN A 143 -1.61 -3.05 7.47
C ASN A 143 -0.51 -4.11 7.37
N LEU A 144 0.25 -4.08 6.28
CA LEU A 144 1.45 -4.89 6.14
C LEU A 144 2.56 -4.30 7.03
N SER A 145 3.18 -5.17 7.83
CA SER A 145 4.33 -4.84 8.66
C SER A 145 5.50 -5.77 8.33
N SER A 146 6.65 -5.51 8.89
CA SER A 146 7.85 -6.32 8.72
C SER A 146 8.49 -6.58 10.07
N SER A 147 9.05 -7.78 10.26
CA SER A 147 9.88 -8.10 11.42
C SER A 147 11.15 -7.25 11.52
N ALA A 148 11.49 -6.56 10.45
CA ALA A 148 12.63 -5.64 10.42
C ALA A 148 12.50 -4.45 11.41
N HIS A 149 11.32 -4.20 11.99
CA HIS A 149 11.15 -3.20 13.05
C HIS A 149 11.59 -3.68 14.44
N TYR A 150 11.83 -4.98 14.63
CA TYR A 150 12.27 -5.48 15.93
C TYR A 150 13.66 -4.95 16.28
N GLY A 151 13.83 -4.47 17.51
CA GLY A 151 15.10 -3.96 18.03
C GLY A 151 15.50 -2.57 17.53
N THR A 152 14.59 -1.86 16.84
CA THR A 152 14.79 -0.46 16.45
C THR A 152 13.99 0.46 17.36
N GLU A 153 14.65 1.48 17.94
CA GLU A 153 13.95 2.58 18.60
C GLU A 153 13.57 3.65 17.56
N MET A 154 12.40 4.24 17.76
CA MET A 154 11.93 5.31 16.88
C MET A 154 12.51 6.64 17.34
N ASP A 155 13.43 7.19 16.55
CA ASP A 155 13.99 8.51 16.77
C ASP A 155 13.17 9.58 16.03
N PHE A 156 12.35 10.30 16.76
CA PHE A 156 11.49 11.36 16.21
C PHE A 156 12.27 12.59 15.73
N GLU A 157 13.49 12.80 16.19
CA GLU A 157 14.33 13.92 15.72
C GLU A 157 14.80 13.70 14.27
N ILE A 158 14.98 12.44 13.85
CA ILE A 158 15.29 12.09 12.45
C ILE A 158 14.19 12.56 11.51
N PHE A 159 12.94 12.50 11.92
CA PHE A 159 11.79 12.93 11.10
C PHE A 159 11.64 14.45 11.06
N ARG A 160 12.07 15.16 12.10
CA ARG A 160 12.00 16.62 12.21
C ARG A 160 13.20 17.35 11.61
N ALA A 161 14.34 16.67 11.45
CA ALA A 161 15.59 17.32 11.09
C ALA A 161 15.54 17.90 9.66
N ARG A 162 15.13 19.16 9.56
CA ARG A 162 15.38 20.06 8.42
C ARG A 162 16.88 20.42 8.27
N ARG A 163 17.77 19.92 9.13
CA ARG A 163 19.19 20.31 9.15
C ARG A 163 20.02 19.32 8.35
N SER A 164 20.64 19.84 7.29
CA SER A 164 21.90 19.35 6.76
C SER A 164 22.92 19.28 7.89
N THR A 165 23.15 18.11 8.44
CA THR A 165 24.38 17.84 9.15
C THR A 165 25.33 17.15 8.17
N ALA A 166 26.31 17.90 7.68
CA ALA A 166 27.53 17.32 7.16
C ALA A 166 28.23 16.58 8.30
N GLY A 167 27.90 15.33 8.50
CA GLY A 167 28.42 14.47 9.56
C GLY A 167 27.53 13.26 9.68
N THR A 168 28.10 12.12 9.40
CA THR A 168 27.58 10.76 9.58
C THR A 168 26.31 10.65 10.43
N MET A 169 25.15 10.67 9.79
CA MET A 169 23.91 10.26 10.46
C MET A 169 23.88 8.73 10.54
N PRO A 170 23.54 8.16 11.70
CA PRO A 170 23.10 6.78 11.75
C PRO A 170 21.78 6.71 10.97
N THR A 171 21.85 6.24 9.76
CA THR A 171 20.65 5.93 8.96
C THR A 171 19.95 4.76 9.63
N VAL A 172 18.63 4.86 9.81
CA VAL A 172 17.76 3.73 10.15
C VAL A 172 18.04 2.51 9.23
N SER A 173 18.72 2.72 8.13
CA SER A 173 19.13 1.74 7.14
C SER A 173 20.30 0.84 7.53
N GLN A 174 21.09 1.14 8.58
CA GLN A 174 22.27 0.31 8.85
C GLN A 174 21.99 -0.98 9.61
N ASN A 175 20.77 -1.15 10.17
CA ASN A 175 20.40 -2.35 10.91
C ASN A 175 19.24 -3.16 10.29
N TRP A 176 18.92 -2.92 9.02
CA TRP A 176 17.94 -3.76 8.34
C TRP A 176 18.65 -5.00 7.78
N PRO A 177 18.32 -6.20 8.25
CA PRO A 177 18.86 -7.41 7.66
C PRO A 177 18.43 -7.49 6.19
N THR A 178 19.38 -7.72 5.30
CA THR A 178 19.14 -8.03 3.90
C THR A 178 18.30 -9.31 3.83
N PHE A 179 17.06 -9.19 3.37
CA PHE A 179 16.23 -10.35 3.10
C PHE A 179 16.80 -11.12 1.89
N SER A 180 17.64 -12.07 2.16
CA SER A 180 18.00 -13.16 1.26
C SER A 180 17.78 -14.47 2.00
N SER A 181 16.54 -14.84 2.24
CA SER A 181 16.21 -16.20 2.63
C SER A 181 14.82 -16.54 2.11
N PRO A 182 14.65 -17.66 1.39
CA PRO A 182 13.34 -18.14 0.99
C PRO A 182 12.57 -18.55 2.23
N ILE A 183 11.30 -18.18 2.26
CA ILE A 183 10.36 -18.72 3.24
C ILE A 183 10.14 -20.20 2.83
N SER A 184 10.67 -21.11 3.64
CA SER A 184 10.35 -22.53 3.58
C SER A 184 8.97 -22.82 4.16
#